data_736cbef4c28d7641ae97ee14d16a48a5
#
_entry.id   736cbef4c28d7641ae97ee14d16a48a5
#
_cell.length_a   1.000
_cell.length_b   1.000
_cell.length_c   1.000
_cell.angle_alpha   90.00
_cell.angle_beta   90.00
_cell.angle_gamma   90.00
#
_symmetry.space_group_name_H-M   'P 1'
#
loop_
_entity.id
_entity.type
_entity.pdbx_description
1 polymer ?
#
loop_
_entity_poly.entity_id
_entity_poly.type
_entity_poly.pdbx_seq_one_letter_code
_entity_poly.pdbx_strand_id
1 'polypeptide(L)'
;MSENDEPIRIGLALGGGAVRGAAHIGVLDALVGAGLEPAVVTGTSAGALVGALYAAGKRPDEIIQLAQALRWARLVRPGRTRKALFETSKLGAFLDDALGGVDFAGLKLPFAAVACELTTGQEVVMTEGPVASAVMASAAIPGVFPPIERDGGLLVDGGIVNMVPAAAARRLGADIVVAVDVSGPLPRRPPTTLLHIMVAVSTLQPGGTDRLAEDADLVLCPQVDEYAFWELSRIPEFEQAGRVAAEKALPLLTALVEATAARRAWKRDC
;
A
#
# COMPACT_ATOMS: atom_id res chain seq x y z
N MET A 1 12.04 27.09 -15.19
CA MET A 1 12.64 25.74 -15.11
C MET A 1 11.96 24.93 -16.19
N SER A 2 12.71 24.34 -17.11
CA SER A 2 12.11 23.43 -18.12
C SER A 2 11.71 22.12 -17.44
N GLU A 3 10.68 21.43 -17.92
CA GLU A 3 10.21 20.10 -17.45
C GLU A 3 11.36 19.06 -17.32
N ASN A 4 12.51 19.35 -17.91
CA ASN A 4 13.67 18.47 -18.01
C ASN A 4 14.74 18.70 -16.92
N ASP A 5 14.56 19.67 -16.00
CA ASP A 5 15.45 19.92 -14.86
C ASP A 5 14.85 19.35 -13.54
N GLU A 6 13.68 18.71 -13.62
CA GLU A 6 13.09 18.08 -12.46
C GLU A 6 13.84 16.79 -12.05
N PRO A 7 13.99 16.53 -10.73
CA PRO A 7 14.61 15.31 -10.25
C PRO A 7 13.82 14.07 -10.72
N ILE A 8 14.50 12.93 -10.85
CA ILE A 8 13.87 11.66 -11.17
C ILE A 8 12.85 11.32 -10.07
N ARG A 9 11.60 11.11 -10.47
CA ARG A 9 10.49 10.83 -9.56
C ARG A 9 10.37 9.34 -9.32
N ILE A 10 10.75 8.90 -8.12
CA ILE A 10 10.54 7.51 -7.69
C ILE A 10 9.09 7.37 -7.24
N GLY A 11 8.36 6.43 -7.84
CA GLY A 11 7.04 5.99 -7.43
C GLY A 11 7.14 4.73 -6.59
N LEU A 12 6.42 4.67 -5.46
CA LEU A 12 6.36 3.51 -4.60
C LEU A 12 4.96 2.92 -4.63
N ALA A 13 4.84 1.69 -5.14
CA ALA A 13 3.58 0.94 -5.19
C ALA A 13 3.55 -0.10 -4.08
N LEU A 14 2.70 0.11 -3.07
CA LEU A 14 2.61 -0.67 -1.84
C LEU A 14 1.46 -1.68 -1.92
N GLY A 15 1.79 -2.96 -1.85
CA GLY A 15 0.82 -4.04 -1.95
C GLY A 15 -0.06 -4.23 -0.73
N GLY A 16 -1.19 -4.92 -0.93
CA GLY A 16 -2.01 -5.44 0.15
C GLY A 16 -1.31 -6.60 0.88
N GLY A 17 -1.71 -6.87 2.12
CA GLY A 17 -1.11 -7.98 2.89
C GLY A 17 -1.48 -7.96 4.37
N ALA A 18 -2.54 -7.28 4.76
CA ALA A 18 -2.98 -7.13 6.15
C ALA A 18 -1.84 -6.67 7.06
N VAL A 19 -1.54 -7.37 8.18
CA VAL A 19 -0.49 -6.96 9.12
C VAL A 19 0.92 -7.03 8.51
N ARG A 20 1.15 -7.89 7.51
CA ARG A 20 2.41 -7.95 6.75
C ARG A 20 2.77 -6.62 6.08
N GLY A 21 1.77 -5.75 5.84
CA GLY A 21 1.96 -4.39 5.34
C GLY A 21 2.85 -3.51 6.22
N ALA A 22 3.15 -3.89 7.46
CA ALA A 22 4.17 -3.23 8.27
C ALA A 22 5.57 -3.29 7.62
N ALA A 23 5.83 -4.23 6.71
CA ALA A 23 7.07 -4.28 5.94
C ALA A 23 7.25 -3.06 5.04
N HIS A 24 6.16 -2.45 4.55
CA HIS A 24 6.23 -1.20 3.78
C HIS A 24 6.88 -0.06 4.56
N ILE A 25 6.71 -0.04 5.89
CA ILE A 25 7.30 0.99 6.75
C ILE A 25 8.82 0.86 6.76
N GLY A 26 9.34 -0.38 6.87
CA GLY A 26 10.77 -0.66 6.80
C GLY A 26 11.36 -0.33 5.42
N VAL A 27 10.62 -0.60 4.34
CA VAL A 27 11.03 -0.17 2.98
C VAL A 27 11.11 1.34 2.90
N LEU A 28 10.10 2.07 3.34
CA LEU A 28 10.09 3.54 3.34
C LEU A 28 11.27 4.10 4.14
N ASP A 29 11.53 3.55 5.33
CA ASP A 29 12.60 4.01 6.20
C ASP A 29 13.99 3.81 5.56
N ALA A 30 14.24 2.68 4.91
CA ALA A 30 15.49 2.42 4.21
C ALA A 30 15.68 3.36 2.99
N LEU A 31 14.61 3.60 2.21
CA LEU A 31 14.65 4.51 1.06
C LEU A 31 14.90 5.96 1.49
N VAL A 32 14.17 6.44 2.49
CA VAL A 32 14.34 7.80 3.05
C VAL A 32 15.76 7.95 3.64
N GLY A 33 16.23 6.96 4.41
CA GLY A 33 17.58 6.96 4.98
C GLY A 33 18.70 6.98 3.94
N ALA A 34 18.43 6.48 2.73
CA ALA A 34 19.36 6.49 1.59
C ALA A 34 19.23 7.75 0.71
N GLY A 35 18.33 8.69 1.02
CA GLY A 35 18.05 9.87 0.18
C GLY A 35 17.31 9.56 -1.13
N LEU A 36 16.65 8.40 -1.21
CA LEU A 36 15.84 7.94 -2.36
C LEU A 36 14.35 8.07 -2.04
N GLU A 37 13.94 9.25 -1.59
CA GLU A 37 12.57 9.53 -1.15
C GLU A 37 11.56 9.33 -2.29
N PRO A 38 10.47 8.56 -2.06
CA PRO A 38 9.38 8.46 -3.02
C PRO A 38 8.70 9.81 -3.27
N ALA A 39 8.55 10.17 -4.54
CA ALA A 39 7.84 11.38 -4.98
C ALA A 39 6.37 11.11 -5.33
N VAL A 40 5.99 9.84 -5.45
CA VAL A 40 4.63 9.35 -5.75
C VAL A 40 4.40 8.08 -4.95
N VAL A 41 3.23 7.90 -4.38
CA VAL A 41 2.87 6.68 -3.68
C VAL A 41 1.52 6.16 -4.14
N THR A 42 1.43 4.85 -4.32
CA THR A 42 0.15 4.16 -4.54
C THR A 42 0.03 2.98 -3.60
N GLY A 43 -1.18 2.59 -3.27
CA GLY A 43 -1.34 1.49 -2.34
C GLY A 43 -2.67 0.77 -2.44
N THR A 44 -2.66 -0.50 -2.06
CA THR A 44 -3.83 -1.36 -1.91
C THR A 44 -3.90 -1.83 -0.46
N SER A 45 -5.09 -1.77 0.16
CA SER A 45 -5.34 -2.32 1.51
C SER A 45 -4.34 -1.77 2.55
N ALA A 46 -3.53 -2.62 3.17
CA ALA A 46 -2.48 -2.22 4.11
C ALA A 46 -1.47 -1.26 3.46
N GLY A 47 -1.15 -1.45 2.17
CA GLY A 47 -0.29 -0.54 1.42
C GLY A 47 -0.93 0.83 1.23
N ALA A 48 -2.26 0.91 1.05
CA ALA A 48 -2.97 2.18 1.01
C ALA A 48 -2.89 2.92 2.36
N LEU A 49 -2.99 2.20 3.48
CA LEU A 49 -2.86 2.77 4.81
C LEU A 49 -1.48 3.40 5.03
N VAL A 50 -0.42 2.63 4.80
CA VAL A 50 0.97 3.10 4.98
C VAL A 50 1.28 4.24 4.00
N GLY A 51 0.88 4.08 2.73
CA GLY A 51 1.09 5.08 1.69
C GLY A 51 0.37 6.40 1.97
N ALA A 52 -0.87 6.36 2.45
CA ALA A 52 -1.62 7.55 2.82
C ALA A 52 -0.97 8.31 3.98
N LEU A 53 -0.54 7.62 5.03
CA LEU A 53 0.15 8.23 6.16
C LEU A 53 1.46 8.91 5.72
N TYR A 54 2.23 8.26 4.86
CA TYR A 54 3.46 8.84 4.31
C TYR A 54 3.15 10.04 3.41
N ALA A 55 2.17 9.94 2.52
CA ALA A 55 1.76 11.03 1.64
C ALA A 55 1.18 12.23 2.41
N ALA A 56 0.56 12.00 3.58
CA ALA A 56 0.15 13.06 4.52
C ALA A 56 1.35 13.71 5.25
N GLY A 57 2.57 13.17 5.05
CA GLY A 57 3.82 13.72 5.57
C GLY A 57 4.26 13.15 6.89
N LYS A 58 3.75 12.00 7.31
CA LYS A 58 4.29 11.27 8.46
C LYS A 58 5.59 10.59 8.07
N ARG A 59 6.57 10.63 8.97
CA ARG A 59 7.83 9.92 8.81
C ARG A 59 7.66 8.43 9.12
N PRO A 60 8.54 7.56 8.60
CA PRO A 60 8.47 6.12 8.88
C PRO A 60 8.46 5.77 10.38
N ASP A 61 9.23 6.52 11.22
CA ASP A 61 9.26 6.34 12.68
C ASP A 61 7.91 6.68 13.36
N GLU A 62 7.18 7.65 12.85
CA GLU A 62 5.82 7.98 13.33
C GLU A 62 4.81 6.92 12.88
N ILE A 63 4.94 6.40 11.65
CA ILE A 63 4.03 5.38 11.11
C ILE A 63 4.20 4.06 11.88
N ILE A 64 5.44 3.63 12.19
CA ILE A 64 5.66 2.40 12.95
C ILE A 64 5.13 2.52 14.39
N GLN A 65 5.24 3.67 15.02
CA GLN A 65 4.65 3.91 16.35
C GLN A 65 3.12 3.77 16.32
N LEU A 66 2.46 4.34 15.31
CA LEU A 66 1.02 4.16 15.09
C LEU A 66 0.67 2.68 14.90
N ALA A 67 1.41 1.97 14.04
CA ALA A 67 1.18 0.55 13.77
C ALA A 67 1.35 -0.31 15.04
N GLN A 68 2.37 -0.08 15.85
CA GLN A 68 2.61 -0.80 17.10
C GLN A 68 1.56 -0.49 18.18
N ALA A 69 0.96 0.69 18.13
CA ALA A 69 -0.13 1.08 19.03
C ALA A 69 -1.48 0.43 18.68
N LEU A 70 -1.61 -0.15 17.48
CA LEU A 70 -2.84 -0.80 17.04
C LEU A 70 -3.26 -1.95 17.97
N ARG A 71 -4.55 -1.99 18.28
CA ARG A 71 -5.18 -3.06 19.05
C ARG A 71 -6.54 -3.34 18.41
N TRP A 72 -6.71 -4.50 17.81
CA TRP A 72 -7.95 -4.88 17.13
C TRP A 72 -9.20 -4.61 17.98
N ALA A 73 -9.18 -4.94 19.27
CA ALA A 73 -10.29 -4.70 20.16
C ALA A 73 -10.69 -3.23 20.33
N ARG A 74 -9.78 -2.29 20.00
CA ARG A 74 -10.06 -0.85 20.05
C ARG A 74 -10.57 -0.30 18.72
N LEU A 75 -10.23 -0.96 17.60
CA LEU A 75 -10.50 -0.47 16.25
C LEU A 75 -11.78 -1.02 15.65
N VAL A 76 -12.17 -2.24 16.03
CA VAL A 76 -13.34 -2.91 15.48
C VAL A 76 -14.32 -3.31 16.57
N ARG A 77 -15.59 -3.41 16.20
CA ARG A 77 -16.66 -3.98 17.03
C ARG A 77 -17.34 -5.10 16.25
N PRO A 78 -17.96 -6.08 16.92
CA PRO A 78 -18.80 -7.06 16.23
C PRO A 78 -19.85 -6.34 15.38
N GLY A 79 -19.97 -6.76 14.13
CA GLY A 79 -20.92 -6.17 13.18
C GLY A 79 -22.36 -6.38 13.62
N ARG A 80 -23.19 -5.34 13.49
CA ARG A 80 -24.63 -5.39 13.78
C ARG A 80 -25.45 -5.72 12.52
N THR A 81 -24.79 -5.81 11.36
CA THR A 81 -25.43 -6.07 10.07
C THR A 81 -25.08 -7.45 9.54
N ARG A 82 -25.92 -7.98 8.62
CA ARG A 82 -25.61 -9.24 7.93
C ARG A 82 -24.53 -9.09 6.84
N LYS A 83 -23.97 -7.87 6.62
CA LYS A 83 -23.05 -7.58 5.52
C LYS A 83 -21.58 -7.80 5.88
N ALA A 84 -21.21 -7.86 7.19
CA ALA A 84 -19.83 -8.00 7.63
C ALA A 84 -19.71 -8.49 9.07
N LEU A 85 -18.55 -9.11 9.40
CA LEU A 85 -18.23 -9.57 10.76
C LEU A 85 -17.97 -8.39 11.71
N PHE A 86 -17.40 -7.29 11.21
CA PHE A 86 -17.03 -6.15 12.04
C PHE A 86 -17.61 -4.84 11.49
N GLU A 87 -17.86 -3.93 12.39
CA GLU A 87 -18.19 -2.54 12.12
C GLU A 87 -16.88 -1.71 12.14
N THR A 88 -16.76 -0.71 11.25
CA THR A 88 -15.52 0.01 10.96
C THR A 88 -15.52 1.48 11.40
N SER A 89 -16.56 1.97 12.06
CA SER A 89 -16.68 3.38 12.46
C SER A 89 -15.49 3.88 13.30
N LYS A 90 -14.97 3.06 14.22
CA LYS A 90 -13.79 3.40 15.01
C LYS A 90 -12.50 3.40 14.20
N LEU A 91 -12.37 2.47 13.26
CA LEU A 91 -11.23 2.42 12.35
C LEU A 91 -11.22 3.66 11.46
N GLY A 92 -12.37 4.04 10.90
CA GLY A 92 -12.51 5.26 10.11
C GLY A 92 -12.13 6.51 10.91
N ALA A 93 -12.65 6.67 12.13
CA ALA A 93 -12.30 7.79 13.01
C ALA A 93 -10.80 7.82 13.37
N PHE A 94 -10.20 6.66 13.65
CA PHE A 94 -8.76 6.56 13.90
C PHE A 94 -7.94 6.98 12.68
N LEU A 95 -8.34 6.55 11.48
CA LEU A 95 -7.66 6.92 10.24
C LEU A 95 -7.79 8.41 9.95
N ASP A 96 -8.98 8.96 10.14
CA ASP A 96 -9.23 10.38 9.93
C ASP A 96 -8.38 11.25 10.88
N ASP A 97 -8.31 10.89 12.14
CA ASP A 97 -7.44 11.54 13.14
C ASP A 97 -5.95 11.39 12.77
N ALA A 98 -5.51 10.18 12.44
CA ALA A 98 -4.12 9.90 12.08
C ALA A 98 -3.68 10.61 10.80
N LEU A 99 -4.58 10.82 9.84
CA LEU A 99 -4.36 11.55 8.59
C LEU A 99 -4.58 13.07 8.75
N GLY A 100 -5.18 13.54 9.85
CA GLY A 100 -5.49 14.94 10.09
C GLY A 100 -6.71 15.45 9.31
N GLY A 101 -7.65 14.58 8.94
CA GLY A 101 -8.88 14.94 8.24
C GLY A 101 -8.66 15.50 6.83
N VAL A 102 -7.56 15.14 6.16
CA VAL A 102 -7.19 15.73 4.86
C VAL A 102 -7.89 15.05 3.68
N ASP A 103 -8.17 15.85 2.65
CA ASP A 103 -8.47 15.37 1.31
C ASP A 103 -7.17 15.11 0.52
N PHE A 104 -7.28 14.40 -0.62
CA PHE A 104 -6.12 14.13 -1.49
C PHE A 104 -5.38 15.40 -1.92
N ALA A 105 -6.09 16.50 -2.15
CA ALA A 105 -5.49 17.79 -2.50
C ALA A 105 -4.63 18.40 -1.37
N GLY A 106 -4.84 17.99 -0.14
CA GLY A 106 -4.05 18.43 1.04
C GLY A 106 -2.85 17.54 1.34
N LEU A 107 -2.62 16.47 0.59
CA LEU A 107 -1.47 15.61 0.76
C LEU A 107 -0.17 16.28 0.29
N LYS A 108 0.95 15.91 0.89
CA LYS A 108 2.28 16.43 0.54
C LYS A 108 2.85 15.79 -0.73
N LEU A 109 2.39 14.58 -1.06
CA LEU A 109 2.80 13.83 -2.25
C LEU A 109 1.56 13.34 -3.01
N PRO A 110 1.62 13.20 -4.34
CA PRO A 110 0.62 12.47 -5.11
C PRO A 110 0.43 11.07 -4.56
N PHE A 111 -0.82 10.73 -4.26
CA PHE A 111 -1.18 9.44 -3.71
C PHE A 111 -2.40 8.87 -4.46
N ALA A 112 -2.47 7.54 -4.58
CA ALA A 112 -3.67 6.84 -5.01
C ALA A 112 -3.91 5.60 -4.14
N ALA A 113 -5.17 5.41 -3.73
CA ALA A 113 -5.63 4.17 -3.12
C ALA A 113 -6.44 3.37 -4.14
N VAL A 114 -6.25 2.04 -4.17
CA VAL A 114 -6.94 1.15 -5.10
C VAL A 114 -7.99 0.33 -4.38
N ALA A 115 -9.19 0.29 -4.94
CA ALA A 115 -10.31 -0.54 -4.49
C ALA A 115 -10.91 -1.33 -5.66
N CYS A 116 -11.79 -2.27 -5.35
CA CYS A 116 -12.60 -2.99 -6.32
C CYS A 116 -14.06 -2.52 -6.22
N GLU A 117 -14.67 -2.14 -7.34
CA GLU A 117 -16.11 -1.93 -7.40
C GLU A 117 -16.82 -3.30 -7.40
N LEU A 118 -17.66 -3.54 -6.37
CA LEU A 118 -18.19 -4.86 -6.07
C LEU A 118 -19.14 -5.42 -7.13
N THR A 119 -19.90 -4.55 -7.82
CA THR A 119 -20.93 -4.98 -8.77
C THR A 119 -20.37 -5.25 -10.16
N THR A 120 -19.29 -4.57 -10.53
CA THR A 120 -18.64 -4.71 -11.85
C THR A 120 -17.36 -5.51 -11.81
N GLY A 121 -16.72 -5.66 -10.63
CA GLY A 121 -15.41 -6.25 -10.49
C GLY A 121 -14.28 -5.40 -11.06
N GLN A 122 -14.51 -4.12 -11.32
CA GLN A 122 -13.51 -3.23 -11.91
C GLN A 122 -12.62 -2.59 -10.85
N GLU A 123 -11.36 -2.33 -11.23
CA GLU A 123 -10.43 -1.52 -10.46
C GLU A 123 -10.91 -0.07 -10.38
N VAL A 124 -10.90 0.48 -9.17
CA VAL A 124 -11.16 1.90 -8.91
C VAL A 124 -9.92 2.51 -8.28
N VAL A 125 -9.27 3.42 -9.01
CA VAL A 125 -8.11 4.19 -8.53
C VAL A 125 -8.62 5.53 -7.99
N MET A 126 -8.53 5.71 -6.68
CA MET A 126 -9.03 6.88 -5.97
C MET A 126 -7.91 7.89 -5.75
N THR A 127 -8.10 9.11 -6.24
CA THR A 127 -7.15 10.23 -6.16
C THR A 127 -7.79 11.53 -5.69
N GLU A 128 -9.07 11.51 -5.31
CA GLU A 128 -9.86 12.69 -4.95
C GLU A 128 -10.72 12.43 -3.71
N GLY A 129 -11.17 13.51 -3.05
CA GLY A 129 -12.02 13.51 -1.87
C GLY A 129 -11.29 13.11 -0.59
N PRO A 130 -12.01 12.65 0.47
CA PRO A 130 -11.41 12.32 1.77
C PRO A 130 -10.49 11.09 1.70
N VAL A 131 -9.23 11.26 2.12
CA VAL A 131 -8.22 10.19 2.08
C VAL A 131 -8.60 9.02 2.99
N ALA A 132 -9.10 9.29 4.20
CA ALA A 132 -9.51 8.25 5.14
C ALA A 132 -10.60 7.33 4.52
N SER A 133 -11.58 7.91 3.81
CA SER A 133 -12.62 7.14 3.12
C SER A 133 -12.06 6.25 2.02
N ALA A 134 -11.09 6.74 1.23
CA ALA A 134 -10.43 5.96 0.19
C ALA A 134 -9.61 4.79 0.76
N VAL A 135 -8.86 5.04 1.84
CA VAL A 135 -8.11 3.99 2.56
C VAL A 135 -9.05 2.93 3.13
N MET A 136 -10.18 3.37 3.72
CA MET A 136 -11.21 2.46 4.23
C MET A 136 -11.81 1.59 3.13
N ALA A 137 -12.10 2.16 1.95
CA ALA A 137 -12.59 1.41 0.80
C ALA A 137 -11.56 0.39 0.30
N SER A 138 -10.30 0.83 0.16
CA SER A 138 -9.16 -0.02 -0.24
C SER A 138 -8.90 -1.19 0.71
N ALA A 139 -9.26 -1.06 2.00
CA ALA A 139 -9.05 -2.07 3.05
C ALA A 139 -10.35 -2.79 3.46
N ALA A 140 -11.46 -2.61 2.74
CA ALA A 140 -12.74 -3.23 3.04
C ALA A 140 -12.80 -4.69 2.59
N ILE A 141 -12.10 -5.58 3.29
CA ILE A 141 -12.05 -7.03 2.99
C ILE A 141 -13.47 -7.60 3.03
N PRO A 142 -13.96 -8.20 1.90
CA PRO A 142 -15.31 -8.73 1.82
C PRO A 142 -15.66 -9.71 2.94
N GLY A 143 -16.82 -9.49 3.56
CA GLY A 143 -17.30 -10.27 4.68
C GLY A 143 -16.64 -9.94 6.03
N VAL A 144 -15.41 -9.44 6.05
CA VAL A 144 -14.73 -8.96 7.27
C VAL A 144 -15.22 -7.57 7.62
N PHE A 145 -15.15 -6.65 6.65
CA PHE A 145 -15.59 -5.27 6.76
C PHE A 145 -16.74 -4.97 5.79
N PRO A 146 -17.65 -4.04 6.11
CA PRO A 146 -18.70 -3.67 5.20
C PRO A 146 -18.12 -2.94 3.99
N PRO A 147 -18.68 -3.15 2.79
CA PRO A 147 -18.36 -2.33 1.63
C PRO A 147 -18.56 -0.85 1.90
N ILE A 148 -17.76 -0.01 1.30
CA ILE A 148 -17.84 1.45 1.43
C ILE A 148 -18.58 2.03 0.22
N GLU A 149 -19.65 2.78 0.47
CA GLU A 149 -20.35 3.54 -0.56
C GLU A 149 -19.57 4.82 -0.88
N ARG A 150 -19.17 4.97 -2.15
CA ARG A 150 -18.42 6.14 -2.63
C ARG A 150 -18.77 6.40 -4.11
N ASP A 151 -19.07 7.65 -4.42
CA ASP A 151 -19.34 8.13 -5.79
C ASP A 151 -20.41 7.29 -6.55
N GLY A 152 -21.40 6.77 -5.82
CA GLY A 152 -22.45 5.90 -6.35
C GLY A 152 -22.04 4.44 -6.55
N GLY A 153 -20.80 4.07 -6.29
CA GLY A 153 -20.28 2.69 -6.31
C GLY A 153 -20.21 2.06 -4.92
N LEU A 154 -20.12 0.75 -4.89
CA LEU A 154 -19.97 -0.05 -3.68
C LEU A 154 -18.58 -0.69 -3.68
N LEU A 155 -17.65 -0.11 -2.92
CA LEU A 155 -16.23 -0.45 -2.98
C LEU A 155 -15.84 -1.47 -1.91
N VAL A 156 -14.98 -2.39 -2.29
CA VAL A 156 -14.34 -3.40 -1.43
C VAL A 156 -12.83 -3.40 -1.63
N ASP A 157 -12.09 -4.19 -0.83
CA ASP A 157 -10.63 -4.29 -0.86
C ASP A 157 -10.09 -4.48 -2.28
N GLY A 158 -9.12 -3.64 -2.66
CA GLY A 158 -8.52 -3.63 -3.99
C GLY A 158 -7.67 -4.85 -4.30
N GLY A 159 -7.26 -5.62 -3.29
CA GLY A 159 -6.47 -6.84 -3.48
C GLY A 159 -7.14 -7.90 -4.35
N ILE A 160 -8.47 -7.81 -4.55
CA ILE A 160 -9.23 -8.70 -5.42
C ILE A 160 -8.87 -8.48 -6.90
N VAL A 161 -8.55 -7.24 -7.28
CA VAL A 161 -8.32 -6.85 -8.69
C VAL A 161 -6.90 -6.41 -8.96
N ASN A 162 -6.26 -5.72 -8.02
CA ASN A 162 -4.89 -5.24 -8.16
C ASN A 162 -4.21 -5.16 -6.79
N MET A 163 -3.45 -6.20 -6.47
CA MET A 163 -2.77 -6.31 -5.18
C MET A 163 -1.65 -5.28 -5.02
N VAL A 164 -0.88 -4.99 -6.07
CA VAL A 164 0.25 -4.04 -6.04
C VAL A 164 0.08 -3.06 -7.20
N PRO A 165 -0.36 -1.81 -6.93
CA PRO A 165 -0.84 -0.90 -7.97
C PRO A 165 0.30 -0.13 -8.69
N ALA A 166 1.25 -0.83 -9.30
CA ALA A 166 2.41 -0.26 -9.98
C ALA A 166 2.03 0.64 -11.17
N ALA A 167 1.07 0.21 -11.99
CA ALA A 167 0.57 1.02 -13.11
C ALA A 167 -0.03 2.35 -12.65
N ALA A 168 -0.67 2.39 -11.47
CA ALA A 168 -1.21 3.64 -10.91
C ALA A 168 -0.08 4.63 -10.55
N ALA A 169 1.06 4.15 -10.02
CA ALA A 169 2.21 5.01 -9.74
C ALA A 169 2.77 5.62 -11.02
N ARG A 170 2.82 4.84 -12.11
CA ARG A 170 3.24 5.34 -13.42
C ARG A 170 2.29 6.44 -13.93
N ARG A 171 0.97 6.24 -13.81
CA ARG A 171 -0.04 7.25 -14.19
C ARG A 171 0.04 8.54 -13.37
N LEU A 172 0.49 8.47 -12.11
CA LEU A 172 0.73 9.65 -11.27
C LEU A 172 2.07 10.35 -11.57
N GLY A 173 2.80 9.90 -12.60
CA GLY A 173 4.00 10.54 -13.11
C GLY A 173 5.29 10.07 -12.45
N ALA A 174 5.36 8.82 -11.99
CA ALA A 174 6.62 8.20 -11.59
C ALA A 174 7.49 7.88 -12.81
N ASP A 175 8.77 8.20 -12.74
CA ASP A 175 9.77 7.84 -13.75
C ASP A 175 10.31 6.44 -13.53
N ILE A 176 10.45 6.06 -12.25
CA ILE A 176 10.86 4.74 -11.80
C ILE A 176 9.80 4.26 -10.82
N VAL A 177 9.30 3.05 -11.01
CA VAL A 177 8.32 2.43 -10.11
C VAL A 177 8.97 1.29 -9.35
N VAL A 178 8.99 1.44 -8.02
CA VAL A 178 9.36 0.39 -7.07
C VAL A 178 8.09 -0.24 -6.52
N ALA A 179 7.83 -1.48 -6.86
CA ALA A 179 6.71 -2.25 -6.34
C ALA A 179 7.14 -3.03 -5.10
N VAL A 180 6.30 -3.04 -4.06
CA VAL A 180 6.55 -3.79 -2.83
C VAL A 180 5.43 -4.81 -2.63
N ASP A 181 5.74 -6.07 -2.87
CA ASP A 181 4.82 -7.19 -2.69
C ASP A 181 5.05 -7.88 -1.35
N VAL A 182 4.08 -7.76 -0.46
CA VAL A 182 4.04 -8.41 0.86
C VAL A 182 2.97 -9.48 0.96
N SER A 183 2.33 -9.83 -0.17
CA SER A 183 1.32 -10.88 -0.20
C SER A 183 1.93 -12.24 0.18
N GLY A 184 3.11 -12.54 -0.36
CA GLY A 184 3.87 -13.75 -0.05
C GLY A 184 3.11 -15.06 -0.32
N PRO A 185 3.72 -16.22 -0.15
CA PRO A 185 3.02 -17.48 -0.19
C PRO A 185 2.04 -17.59 0.98
N LEU A 186 0.98 -18.38 0.78
CA LEU A 186 0.03 -18.68 1.86
C LEU A 186 0.78 -19.27 3.06
N PRO A 187 0.33 -18.95 4.31
CA PRO A 187 0.97 -19.48 5.50
C PRO A 187 1.03 -21.01 5.44
N ARG A 188 2.14 -21.59 5.88
CA ARG A 188 2.30 -23.07 5.95
C ARG A 188 1.22 -23.74 6.81
N ARG A 189 0.61 -22.99 7.74
CA ARG A 189 -0.53 -23.46 8.54
C ARG A 189 -1.83 -23.08 7.83
N PRO A 190 -2.73 -24.04 7.58
CA PRO A 190 -4.02 -23.75 6.95
C PRO A 190 -4.85 -22.79 7.82
N PRO A 191 -5.65 -21.90 7.21
CA PRO A 191 -6.55 -21.04 7.94
C PRO A 191 -7.61 -21.88 8.68
N THR A 192 -7.80 -21.63 9.99
CA THR A 192 -8.66 -22.42 10.85
C THR A 192 -10.00 -21.75 11.21
N THR A 193 -10.15 -20.47 10.91
CA THR A 193 -11.37 -19.71 11.18
C THR A 193 -11.91 -19.07 9.90
N LEU A 194 -13.22 -18.78 9.90
CA LEU A 194 -13.84 -18.08 8.77
C LEU A 194 -13.12 -16.77 8.44
N LEU A 195 -12.77 -15.98 9.47
CA LEU A 195 -12.00 -14.75 9.29
C LEU A 195 -10.67 -15.01 8.58
N HIS A 196 -9.91 -16.00 9.02
CA HIS A 196 -8.62 -16.35 8.39
C HIS A 196 -8.78 -16.81 6.94
N ILE A 197 -9.87 -17.56 6.64
CA ILE A 197 -10.18 -17.98 5.26
C ILE A 197 -10.48 -16.76 4.40
N MET A 198 -11.31 -15.82 4.88
CA MET A 198 -11.69 -14.64 4.11
C MET A 198 -10.50 -13.74 3.81
N VAL A 199 -9.64 -13.49 4.81
CA VAL A 199 -8.40 -12.74 4.61
C VAL A 199 -7.46 -13.48 3.68
N ALA A 200 -7.30 -14.81 3.80
CA ALA A 200 -6.48 -15.61 2.89
C ALA A 200 -6.96 -15.49 1.44
N VAL A 201 -8.26 -15.63 1.21
CA VAL A 201 -8.84 -15.50 -0.15
C VAL A 201 -8.62 -14.11 -0.74
N SER A 202 -8.71 -13.04 0.05
CA SER A 202 -8.47 -11.67 -0.41
C SER A 202 -6.99 -11.39 -0.76
N THR A 203 -6.07 -12.25 -0.31
CA THR A 203 -4.64 -12.15 -0.64
C THR A 203 -4.19 -13.09 -1.76
N LEU A 204 -5.09 -13.95 -2.27
CA LEU A 204 -4.78 -14.80 -3.42
C LEU A 204 -4.68 -13.96 -4.71
N GLN A 205 -3.55 -14.07 -5.40
CA GLN A 205 -3.36 -13.45 -6.71
C GLN A 205 -3.43 -14.50 -7.82
N PRO A 206 -4.46 -14.52 -8.65
CA PRO A 206 -4.43 -15.28 -9.89
C PRO A 206 -3.41 -14.65 -10.85
N GLY A 207 -2.31 -15.35 -11.14
CA GLY A 207 -1.27 -14.91 -12.08
C GLY A 207 0.05 -14.45 -11.46
N GLY A 208 0.16 -14.45 -10.12
CA GLY A 208 1.45 -14.19 -9.44
C GLY A 208 2.08 -12.83 -9.72
N THR A 209 3.39 -12.76 -9.52
CA THR A 209 4.20 -11.54 -9.70
C THR A 209 4.50 -11.19 -11.16
N ASP A 210 4.10 -12.02 -12.14
CA ASP A 210 4.47 -11.81 -13.56
C ASP A 210 3.91 -10.49 -14.12
N ARG A 211 2.68 -10.10 -13.73
CA ARG A 211 2.11 -8.79 -14.11
C ARG A 211 2.82 -7.59 -13.46
N LEU A 212 3.41 -7.77 -12.28
CA LEU A 212 4.17 -6.71 -11.61
C LEU A 212 5.43 -6.34 -12.38
N ALA A 213 6.08 -7.32 -13.02
CA ALA A 213 7.27 -7.11 -13.82
C ALA A 213 7.03 -6.28 -15.08
N GLU A 214 5.78 -6.15 -15.55
CA GLU A 214 5.43 -5.33 -16.71
C GLU A 214 5.32 -3.84 -16.36
N ASP A 215 4.85 -3.52 -15.15
CA ASP A 215 4.53 -2.14 -14.72
C ASP A 215 5.58 -1.54 -13.77
N ALA A 216 6.42 -2.36 -13.14
CA ALA A 216 7.44 -1.93 -12.18
C ALA A 216 8.87 -2.09 -12.74
N ASP A 217 9.74 -1.13 -12.44
CA ASP A 217 11.17 -1.19 -12.77
C ASP A 217 11.95 -2.03 -11.75
N LEU A 218 11.44 -2.13 -10.53
CA LEU A 218 12.01 -2.91 -9.43
C LEU A 218 10.90 -3.49 -8.57
N VAL A 219 10.99 -4.78 -8.25
CA VAL A 219 10.06 -5.46 -7.34
C VAL A 219 10.78 -5.89 -6.08
N LEU A 220 10.30 -5.46 -4.93
CA LEU A 220 10.77 -5.86 -3.61
C LEU A 220 9.79 -6.86 -3.01
N CYS A 221 10.30 -8.02 -2.60
CA CYS A 221 9.53 -9.07 -1.92
C CYS A 221 10.13 -9.32 -0.52
N PRO A 222 9.73 -8.54 0.51
CA PRO A 222 10.15 -8.80 1.88
C PRO A 222 9.80 -10.23 2.31
N GLN A 223 10.68 -10.86 3.07
CA GLN A 223 10.47 -12.23 3.58
C GLN A 223 9.52 -12.19 4.79
N VAL A 224 8.21 -12.30 4.52
CA VAL A 224 7.14 -12.17 5.52
C VAL A 224 6.33 -13.45 5.72
N ASP A 225 6.71 -14.54 5.07
CA ASP A 225 5.97 -15.80 4.97
C ASP A 225 6.05 -16.69 6.23
N GLU A 226 6.99 -16.42 7.14
CA GLU A 226 7.12 -17.18 8.40
C GLU A 226 5.95 -16.93 9.36
N TYR A 227 5.27 -15.76 9.24
CA TYR A 227 4.22 -15.32 10.17
C TYR A 227 2.87 -15.15 9.48
N ALA A 228 1.81 -15.35 10.25
CA ALA A 228 0.47 -15.14 9.74
C ALA A 228 0.15 -13.65 9.56
N PHE A 229 -0.61 -13.31 8.53
CA PHE A 229 -0.96 -11.93 8.16
C PHE A 229 -1.96 -11.25 9.13
N TRP A 230 -2.31 -11.88 10.24
CA TRP A 230 -3.16 -11.30 11.32
C TRP A 230 -2.41 -11.09 12.64
N GLU A 231 -1.11 -11.43 12.73
CA GLU A 231 -0.33 -11.38 13.95
C GLU A 231 0.24 -9.98 14.21
N LEU A 232 -0.51 -9.09 14.87
CA LEU A 232 -0.05 -7.73 15.24
C LEU A 232 1.22 -7.72 16.09
N SER A 233 1.50 -8.79 16.85
CA SER A 233 2.72 -8.90 17.64
C SER A 233 3.99 -9.00 16.81
N ARG A 234 3.86 -9.27 15.50
CA ARG A 234 4.96 -9.43 14.54
C ARG A 234 5.23 -8.19 13.69
N ILE A 235 4.61 -7.06 14.01
CA ILE A 235 4.88 -5.79 13.34
C ILE A 235 6.38 -5.45 13.29
N PRO A 236 7.18 -5.60 14.37
CA PRO A 236 8.61 -5.31 14.29
C PRO A 236 9.38 -6.23 13.34
N GLU A 237 9.05 -7.52 13.28
CA GLU A 237 9.69 -8.49 12.39
C GLU A 237 9.33 -8.20 10.92
N PHE A 238 8.09 -7.82 10.65
CA PHE A 238 7.68 -7.41 9.29
C PHE A 238 8.38 -6.12 8.85
N GLU A 239 8.42 -5.12 9.73
CA GLU A 239 9.17 -3.88 9.46
C GLU A 239 10.63 -4.17 9.13
N GLN A 240 11.30 -4.99 9.94
CA GLN A 240 12.69 -5.38 9.70
C GLN A 240 12.87 -6.14 8.38
N ALA A 241 11.93 -7.03 8.01
CA ALA A 241 11.98 -7.72 6.72
C ALA A 241 11.89 -6.75 5.54
N GLY A 242 11.05 -5.71 5.65
CA GLY A 242 10.95 -4.65 4.67
C GLY A 242 12.24 -3.85 4.52
N ARG A 243 12.84 -3.44 5.64
CA ARG A 243 14.13 -2.75 5.69
C ARG A 243 15.22 -3.54 4.99
N VAL A 244 15.39 -4.82 5.36
CA VAL A 244 16.41 -5.70 4.76
C VAL A 244 16.19 -5.87 3.25
N ALA A 245 14.95 -6.01 2.79
CA ALA A 245 14.66 -6.13 1.37
C ALA A 245 15.03 -4.86 0.59
N ALA A 246 14.71 -3.69 1.14
CA ALA A 246 15.06 -2.40 0.54
C ALA A 246 16.57 -2.17 0.53
N GLU A 247 17.26 -2.36 1.65
CA GLU A 247 18.73 -2.19 1.77
C GLU A 247 19.48 -3.02 0.72
N LYS A 248 19.07 -4.27 0.49
CA LYS A 248 19.65 -5.12 -0.57
C LYS A 248 19.44 -4.57 -1.97
N ALA A 249 18.37 -3.83 -2.19
CA ALA A 249 18.00 -3.29 -3.50
C ALA A 249 18.53 -1.88 -3.75
N LEU A 250 19.01 -1.16 -2.72
CA LEU A 250 19.51 0.22 -2.84
C LEU A 250 20.54 0.39 -3.97
N PRO A 251 21.56 -0.50 -4.14
CA PRO A 251 22.53 -0.33 -5.21
C PRO A 251 21.90 -0.37 -6.61
N LEU A 252 20.93 -1.27 -6.81
CA LEU A 252 20.21 -1.38 -8.08
C LEU A 252 19.31 -0.17 -8.32
N LEU A 253 18.58 0.28 -7.30
CA LEU A 253 17.71 1.45 -7.41
C LEU A 253 18.53 2.72 -7.72
N THR A 254 19.67 2.91 -7.05
CA THR A 254 20.60 4.02 -7.35
C THR A 254 21.05 3.99 -8.80
N ALA A 255 21.48 2.82 -9.30
CA ALA A 255 21.90 2.67 -10.69
C ALA A 255 20.74 2.96 -11.68
N LEU A 256 19.49 2.57 -11.35
CA LEU A 256 18.32 2.89 -12.16
C LEU A 256 18.06 4.41 -12.20
N VAL A 257 18.20 5.10 -11.09
CA VAL A 257 18.04 6.56 -11.01
C VAL A 257 19.09 7.26 -11.88
N GLU A 258 20.35 6.88 -11.75
CA GLU A 258 21.47 7.43 -12.55
C GLU A 258 21.27 7.18 -14.06
N ALA A 259 20.91 5.95 -14.44
CA ALA A 259 20.67 5.60 -15.83
C ALA A 259 19.46 6.36 -16.42
N THR A 260 18.41 6.58 -15.64
CA THR A 260 17.23 7.33 -16.07
C THR A 260 17.56 8.81 -16.24
N ALA A 261 18.35 9.39 -15.32
CA ALA A 261 18.84 10.76 -15.42
C ALA A 261 19.75 10.96 -16.64
N ALA A 262 20.69 10.03 -16.88
CA ALA A 262 21.56 10.08 -18.06
C ALA A 262 20.78 9.99 -19.38
N ARG A 263 19.75 9.13 -19.44
CA ARG A 263 18.87 9.00 -20.62
C ARG A 263 18.08 10.28 -20.89
N ARG A 264 17.61 10.97 -19.83
CA ARG A 264 16.93 12.27 -19.97
C ARG A 264 17.90 13.34 -20.49
N ALA A 265 19.12 13.41 -19.94
CA ALA A 265 20.14 14.35 -20.39
C ALA A 265 20.49 14.14 -21.87
N TRP A 266 20.72 12.88 -22.26
CA TRP A 266 21.04 12.56 -23.68
C TRP A 266 19.92 12.94 -24.66
N LYS A 267 18.64 12.75 -24.29
CA LYS A 267 17.51 13.18 -25.14
C LYS A 267 17.38 14.70 -25.31
N ARG A 268 18.02 15.49 -24.44
CA ARG A 268 18.05 16.96 -24.55
C ARG A 268 19.06 17.44 -25.57
N ASP A 269 20.16 16.69 -25.75
CA ASP A 269 21.28 17.06 -26.57
C ASP A 269 21.12 16.59 -28.04
N CYS A 270 20.07 15.80 -28.30
CA CYS A 270 19.65 15.34 -29.64
C CYS A 270 18.43 16.07 -30.18
#